data_b29e9f2e8044c42dd5f2b484f859fab3
#
_entry.id   b29e9f2e8044c42dd5f2b484f859fab3
#
_cell.length_a   1.000
_cell.length_b   1.000
_cell.length_c   1.000
_cell.angle_alpha   90.00
_cell.angle_beta   90.00
_cell.angle_gamma   90.00
#
_symmetry.space_group_name_H-M   'P 1'
#
loop_
_entity.id
_entity.type
_entity.pdbx_description
1 polymer ?
#
loop_
_entity_poly.entity_id
_entity_poly.type
_entity_poly.pdbx_seq_one_letter_code
_entity_poly.pdbx_strand_id
1 'polypeptide(L)'
;MAILGTPSGRMMETCMPSIAMAGVFGVGGMNLAFNKLSGITPEALLGSRVNAMDEYGKSGQKGADNAAWKACGQECIDGVFYAFVSRNIYGNDSGDPLTRQLAQNSSLIKSTDRGRTWFRSAEQNLNRPMWPGAPFGTPFFVHYGQNGGNVSRDGAMDYVYASSTIGFWNDGDTLILGRVKRSILSDLNSADWEYFTGGDGDLASNWSRSIATTTPILNRPSKCGQTPITYVSELGIYLLISWYNTARMTKWFEPNEMRYDFYQAPHPWGPWTPVSSFSDRFLGPTCHMYGPSLCSRFQQRIGADVEVSLFTSGCPFDDVPSAPYKMWHIPVVLRVASLPNSVLVPAADPQIRYHGFWFPWTVMEDAAENRLARATLSKGAGAEFSFSGTGIEYVAHRSGEQGAVVIYLDNVQQESTSLKLEDFPILLGVTVFSTQNLPRGKHVIKIVNAGESKINLQAFKVYS
;
A
#
# COMPACT_ATOMS: atom_id res chain seq x y z
N MET A 1 9.46 15.16 7.19
CA MET A 1 8.62 14.35 8.10
C MET A 1 9.51 13.69 9.12
N ALA A 2 9.16 13.71 10.40
CA ALA A 2 9.86 12.95 11.44
C ALA A 2 8.94 11.82 11.89
N ILE A 3 9.47 10.60 11.98
CA ILE A 3 8.74 9.46 12.52
C ILE A 3 9.25 9.23 13.93
N LEU A 4 8.36 9.31 14.91
CA LEU A 4 8.66 8.99 16.29
C LEU A 4 7.94 7.69 16.64
N GLY A 5 8.70 6.62 16.81
CA GLY A 5 8.19 5.43 17.47
C GLY A 5 8.01 5.72 18.96
N THR A 6 6.84 5.44 19.52
CA THR A 6 6.68 5.44 20.98
C THR A 6 7.29 4.15 21.54
N PRO A 7 8.04 4.19 22.66
CA PRO A 7 8.72 3.01 23.18
C PRO A 7 7.80 1.96 23.82
N SER A 8 6.49 2.10 23.72
CA SER A 8 5.53 1.13 24.24
C SER A 8 5.05 0.17 23.16
N GLY A 9 5.96 -0.68 22.67
CA GLY A 9 5.53 -1.87 21.93
C GLY A 9 4.73 -2.76 22.87
N ARG A 10 3.42 -2.89 22.66
CA ARG A 10 2.60 -3.84 23.42
C ARG A 10 2.67 -5.20 22.75
N MET A 11 3.05 -6.18 23.52
CA MET A 11 3.04 -7.57 23.11
C MET A 11 1.60 -8.06 23.03
N MET A 12 1.20 -8.57 21.87
CA MET A 12 -0.07 -9.27 21.71
C MET A 12 0.15 -10.76 21.98
N GLU A 13 -0.45 -11.28 23.04
CA GLU A 13 -0.38 -12.71 23.40
C GLU A 13 -1.23 -13.62 22.53
N THR A 14 -1.58 -13.26 21.36
CA THR A 14 -2.36 -14.11 20.46
C THR A 14 -1.53 -14.56 19.29
N CYS A 15 -1.23 -15.85 19.22
CA CYS A 15 -0.69 -16.49 18.03
C CYS A 15 -1.58 -16.20 16.83
N MET A 16 -1.15 -15.28 15.99
CA MET A 16 -1.85 -14.98 14.76
C MET A 16 -0.92 -15.11 13.58
N PRO A 17 -1.20 -16.05 12.71
CA PRO A 17 -0.75 -15.90 11.35
C PRO A 17 -1.79 -15.10 10.57
N SER A 18 -1.45 -13.89 10.15
CA SER A 18 -1.87 -13.41 8.84
C SER A 18 -1.50 -14.46 7.79
N ILE A 19 -1.89 -14.35 6.53
CA ILE A 19 -1.37 -15.23 5.45
C ILE A 19 0.17 -15.32 5.47
N ALA A 20 0.86 -14.43 6.14
CA ALA A 20 2.27 -14.49 6.40
C ALA A 20 2.58 -15.54 7.47
N MET A 21 3.15 -16.62 7.04
CA MET A 21 3.85 -17.63 7.84
C MET A 21 3.13 -18.18 9.07
N ALA A 22 2.27 -19.11 8.85
CA ALA A 22 1.97 -20.12 9.85
C ALA A 22 3.05 -21.23 9.83
N GLY A 23 4.28 -20.86 9.98
CA GLY A 23 5.31 -21.76 10.44
C GLY A 23 5.20 -21.85 11.96
N VAL A 24 4.10 -22.38 12.49
CA VAL A 24 4.05 -22.72 13.90
C VAL A 24 4.95 -23.93 14.10
N PHE A 25 5.99 -23.75 14.83
CA PHE A 25 6.76 -24.83 15.42
C PHE A 25 5.85 -25.59 16.37
N GLY A 26 5.47 -26.79 16.00
CA GLY A 26 4.69 -27.70 16.82
C GLY A 26 3.54 -28.33 16.06
N VAL A 27 3.70 -29.61 15.76
CA VAL A 27 2.69 -30.55 15.25
C VAL A 27 1.99 -30.13 13.94
N GLY A 28 2.62 -30.45 12.82
CA GLY A 28 2.00 -30.36 11.50
C GLY A 28 2.01 -28.94 10.91
N GLY A 29 3.17 -28.29 10.91
CA GLY A 29 3.34 -26.94 10.35
C GLY A 29 2.85 -26.82 8.90
N MET A 30 2.01 -25.82 8.63
CA MET A 30 1.52 -25.50 7.31
C MET A 30 2.36 -24.39 6.71
N ASN A 31 2.61 -24.46 5.40
CA ASN A 31 3.34 -23.38 4.72
C ASN A 31 2.48 -22.13 4.51
N LEU A 32 1.18 -22.32 4.34
CA LEU A 32 0.19 -21.23 4.16
C LEU A 32 -1.05 -21.51 5.01
N ALA A 33 -1.70 -20.45 5.45
CA ALA A 33 -3.04 -20.48 6.04
C ALA A 33 -3.68 -19.11 5.90
N PHE A 34 -4.96 -19.06 5.59
CA PHE A 34 -5.74 -17.82 5.61
C PHE A 34 -6.48 -17.69 6.93
N ASN A 35 -6.24 -16.58 7.61
CA ASN A 35 -6.86 -16.26 8.89
C ASN A 35 -7.56 -14.92 8.81
N LYS A 36 -8.69 -14.83 9.51
CA LYS A 36 -9.42 -13.58 9.71
C LYS A 36 -8.98 -12.95 11.02
N LEU A 37 -8.59 -11.69 10.97
CA LEU A 37 -8.40 -10.84 12.14
C LEU A 37 -9.67 -10.04 12.40
N SER A 38 -10.17 -10.07 13.61
CA SER A 38 -11.34 -9.30 14.05
C SER A 38 -11.02 -8.57 15.35
N GLY A 39 -11.47 -7.35 15.48
CA GLY A 39 -11.23 -6.45 16.62
C GLY A 39 -11.41 -5.01 16.17
N ILE A 40 -11.68 -4.11 17.10
CA ILE A 40 -11.91 -2.69 16.83
C ILE A 40 -10.66 -1.84 17.05
N THR A 41 -9.70 -2.35 17.82
CA THR A 41 -8.39 -1.71 18.03
C THR A 41 -7.26 -2.67 17.70
N PRO A 42 -6.05 -2.17 17.43
CA PRO A 42 -4.89 -3.02 17.18
C PRO A 42 -4.59 -4.02 18.32
N GLU A 43 -4.82 -3.61 19.57
CA GLU A 43 -4.56 -4.41 20.77
C GLU A 43 -5.62 -5.49 21.00
N ALA A 44 -6.81 -5.32 20.45
CA ALA A 44 -7.95 -6.22 20.62
C ALA A 44 -8.16 -7.17 19.42
N LEU A 45 -7.15 -7.32 18.56
CA LEU A 45 -7.26 -8.22 17.42
C LEU A 45 -7.29 -9.68 17.84
N LEU A 46 -8.31 -10.39 17.37
CA LEU A 46 -8.48 -11.82 17.55
C LEU A 46 -8.43 -12.50 16.18
N GLY A 47 -7.69 -13.61 16.08
CA GLY A 47 -7.58 -14.39 14.87
C GLY A 47 -8.43 -15.65 14.90
N SER A 48 -8.98 -15.96 13.75
CA SER A 48 -9.62 -17.24 13.50
C SER A 48 -9.20 -17.81 12.16
N ARG A 49 -8.94 -19.10 12.10
CA ARG A 49 -8.59 -19.76 10.85
C ARG A 49 -9.82 -19.85 9.95
N VAL A 50 -9.67 -19.43 8.71
CA VAL A 50 -10.71 -19.54 7.67
C VAL A 50 -10.41 -20.72 6.75
N ASN A 51 -9.16 -20.82 6.26
CA ASN A 51 -8.72 -21.90 5.36
C ASN A 51 -7.30 -22.31 5.71
N ALA A 52 -7.06 -23.60 5.81
CA ALA A 52 -5.73 -24.17 6.04
C ALA A 52 -4.84 -24.11 4.79
N MET A 53 -5.43 -23.84 3.61
CA MET A 53 -4.74 -23.77 2.32
C MET A 53 -3.89 -25.02 2.03
N ASP A 54 -4.42 -26.19 2.36
CA ASP A 54 -3.74 -27.49 2.20
C ASP A 54 -3.32 -27.77 0.75
N GLU A 55 -4.02 -27.17 -0.21
CA GLU A 55 -3.71 -27.22 -1.65
C GLU A 55 -2.38 -26.56 -2.02
N TYR A 56 -1.82 -25.74 -1.15
CA TYR A 56 -0.50 -25.12 -1.31
C TYR A 56 0.60 -25.85 -0.53
N GLY A 57 0.30 -27.05 -0.07
CA GLY A 57 1.22 -27.95 0.61
C GLY A 57 1.27 -27.73 2.13
N LYS A 58 1.40 -28.83 2.83
CA LYS A 58 1.71 -28.86 4.26
C LYS A 58 3.18 -28.55 4.49
N SER A 59 3.53 -28.21 5.73
CA SER A 59 4.94 -28.04 6.10
C SER A 59 5.79 -29.24 5.64
N GLY A 60 6.87 -28.95 4.95
CA GLY A 60 7.74 -29.96 4.39
C GLY A 60 7.36 -30.48 3.01
N GLN A 61 6.16 -30.17 2.50
CA GLN A 61 5.85 -30.44 1.10
C GLN A 61 6.57 -29.43 0.20
N LYS A 62 7.34 -29.95 -0.72
CA LYS A 62 8.10 -29.16 -1.68
C LYS A 62 7.64 -29.50 -3.09
N GLY A 63 7.73 -28.55 -4.00
CA GLY A 63 7.52 -28.79 -5.40
C GLY A 63 8.70 -29.54 -6.04
N ALA A 64 8.60 -29.80 -7.35
CA ALA A 64 9.65 -30.44 -8.12
C ALA A 64 10.99 -29.67 -8.10
N ASP A 65 10.94 -28.37 -7.87
CA ASP A 65 12.10 -27.48 -7.70
C ASP A 65 12.65 -27.45 -6.27
N ASN A 66 12.19 -28.35 -5.39
CA ASN A 66 12.55 -28.41 -3.97
C ASN A 66 12.15 -27.15 -3.16
N ALA A 67 11.29 -26.30 -3.70
CA ALA A 67 10.82 -25.08 -3.04
C ALA A 67 9.47 -25.28 -2.34
N ALA A 68 9.28 -24.60 -1.20
CA ALA A 68 8.03 -24.54 -0.47
C ALA A 68 7.26 -23.26 -0.82
N TRP A 69 5.93 -23.33 -0.80
CA TRP A 69 5.08 -22.14 -0.96
C TRP A 69 5.11 -21.26 0.29
N LYS A 70 5.22 -19.96 0.07
CA LYS A 70 5.18 -18.90 1.09
C LYS A 70 4.14 -17.85 0.71
N ALA A 71 3.53 -17.24 1.70
CA ALA A 71 2.70 -16.06 1.47
C ALA A 71 3.56 -14.84 1.19
N CYS A 72 3.08 -14.01 0.28
CA CYS A 72 3.57 -12.67 0.01
C CYS A 72 2.44 -11.66 0.28
N GLY A 73 2.37 -10.59 -0.50
CA GLY A 73 1.35 -9.56 -0.36
C GLY A 73 -0.06 -10.06 -0.56
N GLN A 74 -0.99 -9.50 0.18
CA GLN A 74 -2.41 -9.76 0.07
C GLN A 74 -3.18 -8.45 0.12
N GLU A 75 -4.31 -8.41 -0.58
CA GLU A 75 -5.19 -7.24 -0.58
C GLU A 75 -6.63 -7.65 -0.88
N CYS A 76 -7.58 -6.88 -0.35
CA CYS A 76 -8.97 -6.96 -0.78
C CYS A 76 -9.22 -5.80 -1.75
N ILE A 77 -9.63 -6.12 -2.96
CA ILE A 77 -9.88 -5.13 -4.02
C ILE A 77 -11.24 -5.45 -4.63
N ASP A 78 -12.15 -4.49 -4.61
CA ASP A 78 -13.50 -4.61 -5.16
C ASP A 78 -14.26 -5.84 -4.61
N GLY A 79 -14.10 -6.13 -3.32
CA GLY A 79 -14.74 -7.25 -2.64
C GLY A 79 -14.10 -8.62 -2.89
N VAL A 80 -13.07 -8.70 -3.72
CA VAL A 80 -12.32 -9.92 -4.01
C VAL A 80 -11.01 -9.91 -3.23
N PHE A 81 -10.70 -11.01 -2.54
CA PHE A 81 -9.40 -11.18 -1.92
C PHE A 81 -8.39 -11.71 -2.93
N TYR A 82 -7.25 -11.06 -2.99
CA TYR A 82 -6.09 -11.47 -3.77
C TYR A 82 -4.92 -11.76 -2.87
N ALA A 83 -4.13 -12.77 -3.20
CA ALA A 83 -2.90 -13.09 -2.48
C ALA A 83 -1.81 -13.51 -3.46
N PHE A 84 -0.64 -12.92 -3.31
CA PHE A 84 0.55 -13.46 -3.92
C PHE A 84 1.10 -14.61 -3.08
N VAL A 85 1.51 -15.66 -3.74
CA VAL A 85 2.20 -16.80 -3.16
C VAL A 85 3.50 -17.01 -3.91
N SER A 86 4.55 -17.42 -3.23
CA SER A 86 5.88 -17.55 -3.80
C SER A 86 6.48 -18.89 -3.40
N ARG A 87 7.31 -19.45 -4.25
CA ARG A 87 8.05 -20.68 -3.96
C ARG A 87 9.50 -20.33 -3.66
N ASN A 88 9.79 -20.13 -2.39
CA ASN A 88 11.13 -19.77 -1.96
C ASN A 88 12.04 -21.00 -1.92
N ILE A 89 13.23 -20.86 -2.45
CA ILE A 89 14.30 -21.83 -2.26
C ILE A 89 15.07 -21.43 -1.01
N TYR A 90 15.16 -22.35 -0.06
CA TYR A 90 16.04 -22.21 1.08
C TYR A 90 17.48 -22.28 0.60
N GLY A 91 18.26 -21.27 0.96
CA GLY A 91 19.53 -20.99 0.35
C GLY A 91 20.54 -22.12 0.49
N ASN A 92 21.24 -22.34 -0.59
CA ASN A 92 22.46 -23.13 -0.65
C ASN A 92 23.70 -22.24 -0.60
N ASP A 93 23.57 -21.02 -0.08
CA ASP A 93 24.69 -20.12 -0.02
C ASP A 93 25.65 -20.55 1.09
N SER A 94 26.72 -21.23 0.68
CA SER A 94 27.97 -21.35 1.42
C SER A 94 27.83 -21.57 2.94
N GLY A 95 27.01 -22.51 3.37
CA GLY A 95 26.98 -22.98 4.74
C GLY A 95 25.88 -22.40 5.63
N ASP A 96 24.90 -21.65 5.09
CA ASP A 96 23.75 -21.20 5.86
C ASP A 96 22.41 -21.59 5.23
N PRO A 97 21.99 -22.85 5.35
CA PRO A 97 20.77 -23.34 4.71
C PRO A 97 19.48 -22.81 5.38
N LEU A 98 19.56 -22.10 6.48
CA LEU A 98 18.40 -21.79 7.31
C LEU A 98 17.99 -20.32 7.26
N THR A 99 18.88 -19.42 6.89
CA THR A 99 18.69 -17.99 7.09
C THR A 99 18.47 -17.19 5.82
N ARG A 100 18.83 -17.71 4.66
CA ARG A 100 18.64 -17.01 3.38
C ARG A 100 17.72 -17.78 2.46
N GLN A 101 16.60 -17.18 2.12
CA GLN A 101 15.60 -17.72 1.20
C GLN A 101 15.60 -16.89 -0.07
N LEU A 102 15.91 -17.51 -1.20
CA LEU A 102 15.86 -16.85 -2.48
C LEU A 102 14.38 -16.61 -2.86
N ALA A 103 14.02 -15.35 -3.08
CA ALA A 103 12.71 -14.93 -3.49
C ALA A 103 12.49 -15.22 -4.97
N GLN A 104 11.55 -16.11 -5.30
CA GLN A 104 11.30 -16.50 -6.69
C GLN A 104 9.98 -17.25 -6.89
N ASN A 105 9.60 -17.45 -8.16
CA ASN A 105 8.51 -18.33 -8.56
C ASN A 105 7.16 -17.94 -7.93
N SER A 106 6.72 -16.72 -8.14
CA SER A 106 5.47 -16.24 -7.57
C SER A 106 4.25 -16.54 -8.44
N SER A 107 3.10 -16.52 -7.80
CA SER A 107 1.78 -16.63 -8.43
C SER A 107 0.77 -15.77 -7.70
N LEU A 108 -0.27 -15.33 -8.42
CA LEU A 108 -1.40 -14.61 -7.85
C LEU A 108 -2.62 -15.54 -7.80
N ILE A 109 -3.30 -15.54 -6.67
CA ILE A 109 -4.52 -16.31 -6.43
C ILE A 109 -5.62 -15.38 -5.93
N LYS A 110 -6.88 -15.75 -6.09
CA LYS A 110 -8.02 -14.96 -5.63
C LYS A 110 -9.07 -15.81 -4.89
N SER A 111 -9.84 -15.13 -4.05
CA SER A 111 -11.00 -15.69 -3.36
C SER A 111 -12.17 -14.71 -3.45
N THR A 112 -13.33 -15.20 -3.86
CA THR A 112 -14.60 -14.45 -3.93
C THR A 112 -15.53 -14.76 -2.75
N ASP A 113 -15.14 -15.66 -1.86
CA ASP A 113 -15.92 -16.15 -0.72
C ASP A 113 -15.25 -15.87 0.63
N ARG A 114 -14.52 -14.76 0.71
CA ARG A 114 -13.82 -14.30 1.92
C ARG A 114 -12.75 -15.28 2.43
N GLY A 115 -12.00 -15.86 1.50
CA GLY A 115 -10.87 -16.73 1.81
C GLY A 115 -11.20 -18.18 2.11
N ARG A 116 -12.48 -18.60 1.95
CA ARG A 116 -12.86 -20.00 2.17
C ARG A 116 -12.35 -20.91 1.06
N THR A 117 -12.41 -20.44 -0.18
CA THR A 117 -11.82 -21.15 -1.32
C THR A 117 -10.92 -20.20 -2.11
N TRP A 118 -9.90 -20.76 -2.75
CA TRP A 118 -8.93 -19.98 -3.53
C TRP A 118 -8.83 -20.51 -4.95
N PHE A 119 -8.83 -19.61 -5.90
CA PHE A 119 -8.78 -19.88 -7.33
C PHE A 119 -7.43 -19.45 -7.90
N ARG A 120 -6.92 -20.26 -8.81
CA ARG A 120 -5.73 -20.03 -9.61
C ARG A 120 -6.12 -19.80 -11.07
N SER A 121 -5.26 -19.15 -11.82
CA SER A 121 -5.35 -19.21 -13.29
C SER A 121 -5.28 -20.67 -13.77
N ALA A 122 -5.98 -20.98 -14.84
CA ALA A 122 -5.97 -22.32 -15.47
C ALA A 122 -4.57 -22.75 -15.92
N GLU A 123 -3.68 -21.79 -16.19
CA GLU A 123 -2.30 -22.03 -16.62
C GLU A 123 -1.35 -22.35 -15.45
N GLN A 124 -1.80 -22.19 -14.21
CA GLN A 124 -1.02 -22.40 -13.02
C GLN A 124 -1.29 -23.76 -12.38
N ASN A 125 -0.27 -24.34 -11.82
CA ASN A 125 -0.37 -25.44 -10.87
C ASN A 125 0.74 -25.30 -9.81
N LEU A 126 0.81 -26.23 -8.85
CA LEU A 126 1.83 -26.18 -7.79
C LEU A 126 3.28 -26.18 -8.31
N ASN A 127 3.51 -26.60 -9.56
CA ASN A 127 4.83 -26.67 -10.18
C ASN A 127 5.04 -25.63 -11.29
N ARG A 128 4.02 -24.84 -11.62
CA ARG A 128 4.07 -23.82 -12.67
C ARG A 128 3.67 -22.45 -12.10
N PRO A 129 4.63 -21.64 -11.65
CA PRO A 129 4.36 -20.29 -11.19
C PRO A 129 4.00 -19.35 -12.36
N MET A 130 3.27 -18.28 -12.07
CA MET A 130 2.97 -17.21 -13.05
C MET A 130 4.24 -16.44 -13.44
N TRP A 131 5.11 -16.19 -12.48
CA TRP A 131 6.39 -15.53 -12.67
C TRP A 131 7.50 -16.50 -12.28
N PRO A 132 8.05 -17.23 -13.25
CA PRO A 132 9.18 -18.12 -12.99
C PRO A 132 10.46 -17.33 -12.76
N GLY A 133 11.29 -17.82 -11.85
CA GLY A 133 12.57 -17.20 -11.54
C GLY A 133 12.48 -16.04 -10.58
N ALA A 134 13.55 -15.23 -10.53
CA ALA A 134 13.77 -14.22 -9.53
C ALA A 134 13.00 -12.91 -9.75
N PRO A 135 12.84 -12.35 -10.96
CA PRO A 135 12.11 -11.12 -11.10
C PRO A 135 10.65 -11.30 -10.66
N PHE A 136 10.14 -10.39 -9.83
CA PHE A 136 8.79 -10.45 -9.25
C PHE A 136 8.55 -11.71 -8.40
N GLY A 137 9.60 -12.16 -7.69
CA GLY A 137 9.57 -13.40 -6.92
C GLY A 137 8.78 -13.34 -5.62
N THR A 138 8.62 -12.14 -5.02
CA THR A 138 7.88 -11.93 -3.76
C THR A 138 7.05 -10.65 -3.82
N PRO A 139 5.99 -10.61 -4.63
CA PRO A 139 5.22 -9.39 -4.79
C PRO A 139 4.37 -9.07 -3.56
N PHE A 140 4.29 -7.77 -3.24
CA PHE A 140 3.40 -7.20 -2.23
C PHE A 140 2.58 -6.09 -2.87
N PHE A 141 1.28 -6.11 -2.68
CA PHE A 141 0.41 -5.05 -3.16
C PHE A 141 0.77 -3.70 -2.53
N VAL A 142 0.57 -2.63 -3.29
CA VAL A 142 0.50 -1.30 -2.72
C VAL A 142 -0.86 -1.15 -2.05
N HIS A 143 -0.87 -0.88 -0.75
CA HIS A 143 -2.10 -0.78 0.04
C HIS A 143 -2.76 0.59 -0.11
N TYR A 144 -4.00 0.59 -0.56
CA TYR A 144 -4.85 1.77 -0.70
C TYR A 144 -6.04 1.78 0.27
N GLY A 145 -5.83 1.30 1.47
CA GLY A 145 -6.89 1.26 2.49
C GLY A 145 -7.89 0.13 2.30
N GLN A 146 -9.02 0.26 2.98
CA GLN A 146 -10.04 -0.77 2.95
C GLN A 146 -10.56 -0.99 1.52
N ASN A 147 -10.53 -2.23 1.06
CA ASN A 147 -11.02 -2.64 -0.25
C ASN A 147 -10.34 -1.91 -1.43
N GLY A 148 -9.09 -1.46 -1.23
CA GLY A 148 -8.37 -0.66 -2.21
C GLY A 148 -9.03 0.69 -2.51
N GLY A 149 -9.81 1.23 -1.55
CA GLY A 149 -10.70 2.36 -1.78
C GLY A 149 -10.09 3.75 -1.52
N ASN A 150 -8.93 3.84 -0.89
CA ASN A 150 -8.24 5.12 -0.71
C ASN A 150 -7.60 5.53 -2.03
N VAL A 151 -8.23 6.43 -2.73
CA VAL A 151 -7.81 6.86 -4.06
C VAL A 151 -6.65 7.84 -3.94
N SER A 152 -5.57 7.53 -4.64
CA SER A 152 -4.51 8.49 -4.89
C SER A 152 -4.69 9.17 -6.25
N ARG A 153 -3.93 10.24 -6.47
CA ARG A 153 -3.84 10.96 -7.75
C ARG A 153 -3.20 10.16 -8.88
N ASP A 154 -2.58 9.02 -8.58
CA ASP A 154 -1.69 8.28 -9.49
C ASP A 154 -2.43 7.18 -10.27
N GLY A 155 -3.68 7.40 -10.66
CA GLY A 155 -4.44 6.39 -11.40
C GLY A 155 -4.68 5.10 -10.62
N ALA A 156 -4.63 5.12 -9.28
CA ALA A 156 -4.90 3.96 -8.44
C ALA A 156 -6.32 3.39 -8.61
N MET A 157 -7.21 4.15 -9.24
CA MET A 157 -8.52 3.66 -9.66
C MET A 157 -8.43 2.75 -10.87
N ASP A 158 -7.46 3.01 -11.76
CA ASP A 158 -7.32 2.29 -13.03
C ASP A 158 -6.34 1.13 -12.93
N TYR A 159 -5.38 1.22 -11.99
CA TYR A 159 -4.34 0.24 -11.83
C TYR A 159 -4.22 -0.27 -10.39
N VAL A 160 -3.85 -1.53 -10.27
CA VAL A 160 -3.38 -2.16 -9.05
C VAL A 160 -1.87 -2.30 -9.15
N TYR A 161 -1.15 -1.83 -8.13
CA TYR A 161 0.30 -1.86 -8.09
C TYR A 161 0.78 -2.92 -7.11
N ALA A 162 1.93 -3.53 -7.42
CA ALA A 162 2.64 -4.41 -6.50
C ALA A 162 4.16 -4.21 -6.63
N SER A 163 4.82 -4.14 -5.49
CA SER A 163 6.28 -4.11 -5.41
C SER A 163 6.83 -5.51 -5.15
N SER A 164 8.02 -5.82 -5.65
CA SER A 164 8.68 -7.09 -5.39
C SER A 164 10.16 -6.88 -5.12
N THR A 165 10.66 -7.54 -4.09
CA THR A 165 12.10 -7.58 -3.85
C THR A 165 12.79 -8.51 -4.86
N ILE A 166 14.02 -8.18 -5.22
CA ILE A 166 14.91 -9.04 -5.99
C ILE A 166 16.05 -9.45 -5.09
N GLY A 167 16.35 -10.74 -5.08
CA GLY A 167 17.37 -11.33 -4.22
C GLY A 167 16.78 -12.19 -3.12
N PHE A 168 17.28 -12.02 -1.91
CA PHE A 168 16.85 -12.83 -0.79
C PHE A 168 15.62 -12.23 -0.09
N TRP A 169 14.84 -13.09 0.54
CA TRP A 169 13.60 -12.75 1.23
C TRP A 169 13.77 -11.62 2.27
N ASN A 170 14.79 -11.71 3.12
CA ASN A 170 15.00 -10.78 4.23
C ASN A 170 15.95 -9.63 3.88
N ASP A 171 16.85 -9.86 2.96
CA ASP A 171 17.96 -8.99 2.65
C ASP A 171 18.22 -8.89 1.14
N GLY A 172 17.15 -8.72 0.37
CA GLY A 172 17.23 -8.47 -1.05
C GLY A 172 17.95 -7.17 -1.40
N ASP A 173 18.26 -6.98 -2.66
CA ASP A 173 19.11 -5.89 -3.13
C ASP A 173 18.31 -4.72 -3.66
N THR A 174 17.21 -5.00 -4.32
CA THR A 174 16.42 -3.99 -5.02
C THR A 174 14.93 -4.25 -4.87
N LEU A 175 14.14 -3.19 -5.05
CA LEU A 175 12.69 -3.25 -5.12
C LEU A 175 12.24 -2.80 -6.51
N ILE A 176 11.45 -3.61 -7.19
CA ILE A 176 10.81 -3.29 -8.48
C ILE A 176 9.32 -3.09 -8.29
N LEU A 177 8.68 -2.43 -9.26
CA LEU A 177 7.25 -2.14 -9.24
C LEU A 177 6.58 -2.67 -10.51
N GLY A 178 5.47 -3.38 -10.31
CA GLY A 178 4.57 -3.80 -11.37
C GLY A 178 3.18 -3.20 -11.18
N ARG A 179 2.41 -3.14 -12.27
CA ARG A 179 1.00 -2.74 -12.25
C ARG A 179 0.19 -3.59 -13.21
N VAL A 180 -1.10 -3.68 -12.94
CA VAL A 180 -2.09 -4.28 -13.84
C VAL A 180 -3.35 -3.44 -13.81
N LYS A 181 -4.09 -3.37 -14.90
CA LYS A 181 -5.39 -2.69 -14.89
C LYS A 181 -6.33 -3.35 -13.89
N ARG A 182 -6.96 -2.55 -13.03
CA ARG A 182 -7.86 -3.02 -11.98
C ARG A 182 -9.01 -3.86 -12.56
N SER A 183 -9.55 -3.46 -13.70
CA SER A 183 -10.67 -4.13 -14.37
C SER A 183 -10.40 -5.56 -14.84
N ILE A 184 -9.12 -5.94 -15.01
CA ILE A 184 -8.71 -7.28 -15.47
C ILE A 184 -7.86 -8.04 -14.47
N LEU A 185 -7.65 -7.50 -13.26
CA LEU A 185 -6.89 -8.18 -12.21
C LEU A 185 -7.45 -9.57 -11.92
N SER A 186 -8.79 -9.70 -11.99
CA SER A 186 -9.49 -10.96 -11.72
C SER A 186 -9.21 -12.07 -12.72
N ASP A 187 -8.65 -11.77 -13.87
CA ASP A 187 -8.30 -12.75 -14.90
C ASP A 187 -7.06 -13.56 -14.52
N LEU A 188 -6.31 -13.09 -13.54
CA LEU A 188 -5.10 -13.73 -13.01
C LEU A 188 -4.09 -14.06 -14.12
N ASN A 189 -3.87 -13.14 -15.04
CA ASN A 189 -2.99 -13.33 -16.18
C ASN A 189 -1.70 -12.51 -16.00
N SER A 190 -0.54 -13.18 -15.94
CA SER A 190 0.75 -12.49 -15.76
C SER A 190 1.14 -11.62 -16.96
N ALA A 191 0.64 -11.95 -18.17
CA ALA A 191 0.93 -11.17 -19.38
C ALA A 191 0.26 -9.78 -19.41
N ASP A 192 -0.71 -9.54 -18.53
CA ASP A 192 -1.39 -8.24 -18.41
C ASP A 192 -0.66 -7.26 -17.50
N TRP A 193 0.34 -7.74 -16.78
CA TRP A 193 1.16 -6.90 -15.92
C TRP A 193 2.18 -6.10 -16.71
N GLU A 194 2.36 -4.85 -16.29
CA GLU A 194 3.36 -3.92 -16.79
C GLU A 194 4.34 -3.59 -15.66
N TYR A 195 5.60 -3.40 -16.00
CA TYR A 195 6.69 -3.14 -15.05
C TYR A 195 7.29 -1.77 -15.30
N PHE A 196 7.59 -1.06 -14.23
CA PHE A 196 8.16 0.28 -14.28
C PHE A 196 9.56 0.27 -14.88
N THR A 197 9.79 1.13 -15.87
CA THR A 197 11.06 1.23 -16.62
C THR A 197 11.84 2.50 -16.31
N GLY A 198 11.40 3.28 -15.33
CA GLY A 198 12.02 4.53 -14.93
C GLY A 198 11.27 5.76 -15.42
N GLY A 199 11.70 6.94 -14.97
CA GLY A 199 11.09 8.21 -15.34
C GLY A 199 9.81 8.53 -14.55
N ASP A 200 8.89 9.24 -15.18
CA ASP A 200 7.59 9.58 -14.62
C ASP A 200 6.61 8.44 -14.90
N GLY A 201 6.13 7.80 -13.84
CA GLY A 201 5.21 6.67 -13.94
C GLY A 201 3.80 7.04 -14.41
N ASP A 202 3.45 8.32 -14.50
CA ASP A 202 2.20 8.76 -15.11
C ASP A 202 2.22 8.57 -16.64
N LEU A 203 3.41 8.51 -17.24
CA LEU A 203 3.56 8.28 -18.66
C LEU A 203 3.49 6.78 -18.98
N ALA A 204 2.58 6.38 -19.87
CA ALA A 204 2.44 5.00 -20.32
C ALA A 204 3.74 4.43 -20.92
N SER A 205 4.56 5.27 -21.55
CA SER A 205 5.87 4.91 -22.12
C SER A 205 6.88 4.42 -21.09
N ASN A 206 6.67 4.72 -19.81
CA ASN A 206 7.55 4.31 -18.70
C ASN A 206 7.12 3.00 -18.05
N TRP A 207 6.27 2.25 -18.74
CA TRP A 207 5.82 0.92 -18.35
C TRP A 207 5.99 -0.07 -19.52
N SER A 208 6.44 -1.27 -19.21
CA SER A 208 6.68 -2.32 -20.19
C SER A 208 6.09 -3.65 -19.71
N ARG A 209 5.56 -4.44 -20.62
CA ARG A 209 5.15 -5.82 -20.33
C ARG A 209 6.33 -6.77 -20.16
N SER A 210 7.52 -6.36 -20.55
CA SER A 210 8.74 -7.14 -20.33
C SER A 210 9.36 -6.81 -18.99
N ILE A 211 9.33 -7.76 -18.07
CA ILE A 211 9.96 -7.62 -16.76
C ILE A 211 11.50 -7.44 -16.85
N ALA A 212 12.10 -7.89 -17.94
CA ALA A 212 13.53 -7.76 -18.14
C ALA A 212 14.00 -6.29 -18.33
N THR A 213 13.06 -5.39 -18.63
CA THR A 213 13.35 -3.96 -18.83
C THR A 213 13.06 -3.12 -17.58
N THR A 214 12.71 -3.75 -16.47
CA THR A 214 12.33 -3.03 -15.25
C THR A 214 13.49 -2.25 -14.66
N THR A 215 13.17 -1.07 -14.14
CA THR A 215 14.10 -0.25 -13.34
C THR A 215 13.69 -0.31 -11.88
N PRO A 216 14.62 -0.57 -10.96
CA PRO A 216 14.31 -0.56 -9.53
C PRO A 216 13.78 0.80 -9.06
N ILE A 217 12.73 0.78 -8.23
CA ILE A 217 12.24 1.96 -7.52
C ILE A 217 13.06 2.25 -6.26
N LEU A 218 13.76 1.25 -5.74
CA LEU A 218 14.69 1.38 -4.63
C LEU A 218 15.86 0.41 -4.87
N ASN A 219 17.09 0.89 -4.71
CA ASN A 219 18.31 0.09 -4.83
C ASN A 219 19.13 0.24 -3.54
N ARG A 220 19.16 -0.82 -2.76
CA ARG A 220 19.88 -0.89 -1.48
C ARG A 220 20.37 -2.32 -1.25
N PRO A 221 21.54 -2.67 -1.75
CA PRO A 221 22.09 -4.02 -1.66
C PRO A 221 22.03 -4.59 -0.23
N SER A 222 21.45 -5.78 -0.09
CA SER A 222 21.24 -6.50 1.18
C SER A 222 20.39 -5.75 2.22
N LYS A 223 19.55 -4.80 1.79
CA LYS A 223 18.70 -4.00 2.69
C LYS A 223 17.27 -3.83 2.20
N CYS A 224 16.83 -4.64 1.24
CA CYS A 224 15.47 -4.64 0.70
C CYS A 224 14.75 -5.95 1.04
N GLY A 225 14.39 -6.17 2.30
CA GLY A 225 13.44 -7.23 2.65
C GLY A 225 12.08 -6.99 1.99
N GLN A 226 11.30 -8.04 1.79
CA GLN A 226 9.96 -7.91 1.19
C GLN A 226 9.08 -7.00 2.03
N THR A 227 8.41 -6.06 1.39
CA THR A 227 7.59 -5.09 2.09
C THR A 227 6.47 -4.54 1.19
N PRO A 228 5.29 -4.32 1.74
CA PRO A 228 4.27 -3.53 1.08
C PRO A 228 4.63 -2.04 1.09
N ILE A 229 4.20 -1.36 0.06
CA ILE A 229 4.09 0.09 0.03
C ILE A 229 2.68 0.44 0.51
N THR A 230 2.54 1.45 1.36
CA THR A 230 1.24 1.87 1.87
C THR A 230 0.98 3.34 1.52
N TYR A 231 -0.17 3.61 0.93
CA TYR A 231 -0.66 4.96 0.74
C TYR A 231 -1.30 5.47 2.03
N VAL A 232 -0.75 6.55 2.57
CA VAL A 232 -1.28 7.24 3.74
C VAL A 232 -2.17 8.37 3.25
N SER A 233 -3.46 8.10 3.10
CA SER A 233 -4.45 9.04 2.54
C SER A 233 -4.52 10.37 3.30
N GLU A 234 -4.35 10.32 4.62
CA GLU A 234 -4.34 11.49 5.49
C GLU A 234 -3.22 12.50 5.17
N LEU A 235 -2.15 12.01 4.57
CA LEU A 235 -0.97 12.81 4.20
C LEU A 235 -0.79 12.95 2.69
N GLY A 236 -1.51 12.16 1.88
CA GLY A 236 -1.36 12.13 0.43
C GLY A 236 0.01 11.63 -0.03
N ILE A 237 0.64 10.73 0.72
CA ILE A 237 1.97 10.20 0.45
C ILE A 237 1.99 8.69 0.50
N TYR A 238 3.00 8.11 -0.14
CA TYR A 238 3.34 6.70 -0.02
C TYR A 238 4.45 6.52 1.01
N LEU A 239 4.31 5.49 1.85
CA LEU A 239 5.34 5.01 2.77
C LEU A 239 5.82 3.64 2.34
N LEU A 240 7.13 3.47 2.36
CA LEU A 240 7.82 2.22 2.18
C LEU A 240 8.72 1.97 3.37
N ILE A 241 8.72 0.73 3.87
CA ILE A 241 9.59 0.30 4.97
C ILE A 241 10.59 -0.69 4.41
N SER A 242 11.81 -0.25 4.15
CA SER A 242 12.91 -1.14 3.84
C SER A 242 13.42 -1.75 5.13
N TRP A 243 13.47 -3.07 5.23
CA TRP A 243 13.91 -3.74 6.45
C TRP A 243 14.97 -4.80 6.16
N TYR A 244 15.84 -5.03 7.11
CA TYR A 244 16.97 -5.92 6.95
C TYR A 244 17.62 -6.28 8.28
N ASN A 245 18.35 -7.38 8.32
CA ASN A 245 19.22 -7.74 9.44
C ASN A 245 20.49 -6.89 9.43
N THR A 246 20.93 -6.42 10.59
CA THR A 246 22.19 -5.66 10.69
C THR A 246 23.43 -6.55 10.61
N ALA A 247 23.29 -7.81 10.96
CA ALA A 247 24.32 -8.82 10.83
C ALA A 247 23.78 -10.06 10.13
N ARG A 248 24.64 -10.73 9.37
CA ARG A 248 24.29 -12.03 8.80
C ARG A 248 24.10 -13.04 9.93
N MET A 249 22.95 -13.67 9.97
CA MET A 249 22.67 -14.70 10.95
C MET A 249 23.39 -15.99 10.59
N THR A 250 23.97 -16.61 11.58
CA THR A 250 24.69 -17.89 11.44
C THR A 250 23.85 -19.07 11.94
N LYS A 251 22.87 -18.79 12.81
CA LYS A 251 21.91 -19.77 13.32
C LYS A 251 20.51 -19.21 13.31
N TRP A 252 19.54 -20.09 13.20
CA TRP A 252 18.12 -19.76 13.16
C TRP A 252 17.71 -19.18 14.50
N PHE A 253 17.77 -18.73 15.32
CA PHE A 253 17.44 -18.16 16.62
C PHE A 253 18.58 -17.37 17.28
N GLU A 254 19.54 -16.90 16.51
CA GLU A 254 20.48 -15.94 17.06
C GLU A 254 19.79 -14.59 17.29
N PRO A 255 20.11 -13.93 18.42
CA PRO A 255 19.71 -12.52 18.58
C PRO A 255 20.29 -11.72 17.44
N ASN A 256 19.43 -11.02 16.73
CA ASN A 256 19.83 -10.15 15.66
C ASN A 256 19.01 -8.87 15.71
N GLU A 257 19.65 -7.77 15.40
CA GLU A 257 18.98 -6.50 15.28
C GLU A 257 18.41 -6.33 13.88
N MET A 258 17.10 -6.11 13.82
CA MET A 258 16.43 -5.69 12.62
C MET A 258 16.40 -4.19 12.53
N ARG A 259 16.61 -3.68 11.32
CA ARG A 259 16.46 -2.26 11.01
C ARG A 259 15.26 -2.05 10.12
N TYR A 260 14.58 -0.95 10.37
CA TYR A 260 13.45 -0.48 9.60
C TYR A 260 13.75 0.94 9.13
N ASP A 261 14.00 1.07 7.85
CA ASP A 261 14.26 2.36 7.22
C ASP A 261 13.01 2.82 6.49
N PHE A 262 12.46 3.94 6.91
CA PHE A 262 11.24 4.51 6.34
C PHE A 262 11.58 5.47 5.21
N TYR A 263 10.86 5.31 4.13
CA TYR A 263 10.91 6.19 2.97
C TYR A 263 9.53 6.75 2.68
N GLN A 264 9.48 7.97 2.20
CA GLN A 264 8.26 8.58 1.67
C GLN A 264 8.44 8.93 0.20
N ALA A 265 7.32 8.91 -0.53
CA ALA A 265 7.28 9.36 -1.91
C ALA A 265 5.92 9.97 -2.25
N PRO A 266 5.86 10.85 -3.27
CA PRO A 266 4.59 11.35 -3.80
C PRO A 266 3.84 10.31 -4.65
N HIS A 267 4.55 9.32 -5.20
CA HIS A 267 4.03 8.29 -6.09
C HIS A 267 4.55 6.89 -5.69
N PRO A 268 3.87 5.79 -6.08
CA PRO A 268 4.35 4.44 -5.76
C PRO A 268 5.68 4.07 -6.44
N TRP A 269 6.05 4.77 -7.50
CA TRP A 269 7.35 4.63 -8.18
C TRP A 269 8.43 5.58 -7.63
N GLY A 270 8.09 6.47 -6.71
CA GLY A 270 9.04 7.41 -6.12
C GLY A 270 8.82 8.87 -6.58
N PRO A 271 9.85 9.73 -6.50
CA PRO A 271 11.17 9.46 -5.93
C PRO A 271 11.10 9.21 -4.41
N TRP A 272 11.80 8.15 -3.95
CA TRP A 272 11.81 7.76 -2.55
C TRP A 272 12.83 8.56 -1.73
N THR A 273 12.35 9.24 -0.71
CA THR A 273 13.18 10.04 0.21
C THR A 273 13.21 9.38 1.58
N PRO A 274 14.39 9.11 2.18
CA PRO A 274 14.47 8.57 3.52
C PRO A 274 13.95 9.57 4.55
N VAL A 275 13.19 9.09 5.54
CA VAL A 275 12.59 9.94 6.58
C VAL A 275 12.99 9.54 7.99
N SER A 276 13.20 8.25 8.25
CA SER A 276 13.58 7.76 9.57
C SER A 276 14.14 6.36 9.50
N SER A 277 14.86 5.97 10.53
CA SER A 277 15.36 4.62 10.73
C SER A 277 15.30 4.27 12.21
N PHE A 278 14.82 3.08 12.52
CA PHE A 278 14.91 2.55 13.89
C PHE A 278 15.20 1.04 13.87
N SER A 279 15.55 0.49 15.03
CA SER A 279 15.77 -0.94 15.20
C SER A 279 14.73 -1.53 16.16
N ASP A 280 14.60 -2.84 16.15
CA ASP A 280 13.71 -3.57 17.05
C ASP A 280 14.25 -3.73 18.48
N ARG A 281 15.42 -3.18 18.80
CA ARG A 281 16.03 -3.26 20.14
C ARG A 281 15.14 -2.78 21.28
N PHE A 282 14.22 -1.86 20.99
CA PHE A 282 13.27 -1.38 21.99
C PHE A 282 12.24 -2.45 22.42
N LEU A 283 12.08 -3.51 21.66
CA LEU A 283 11.23 -4.66 22.00
C LEU A 283 11.95 -5.67 22.92
N GLY A 284 13.21 -5.41 23.25
CA GLY A 284 14.07 -6.34 23.94
C GLY A 284 14.76 -7.35 23.01
N PRO A 285 15.40 -8.38 23.52
CA PRO A 285 15.97 -9.42 22.70
C PRO A 285 14.88 -10.12 21.87
N THR A 286 14.99 -10.07 20.56
CA THR A 286 14.08 -10.73 19.64
C THR A 286 14.86 -11.64 18.72
N CYS A 287 14.18 -12.67 18.19
CA CYS A 287 14.70 -13.44 17.10
C CYS A 287 13.90 -13.05 15.85
N HIS A 288 14.56 -12.63 14.82
CA HIS A 288 13.94 -12.42 13.52
C HIS A 288 12.59 -11.69 13.54
N MET A 289 12.58 -10.43 13.86
CA MET A 289 11.45 -9.60 13.50
C MET A 289 11.47 -9.38 11.99
N TYR A 290 10.35 -9.59 11.29
CA TYR A 290 10.29 -9.46 9.83
C TYR A 290 8.89 -9.13 9.34
N GLY A 291 8.78 -8.79 8.04
CA GLY A 291 7.53 -8.54 7.37
C GLY A 291 6.76 -7.33 7.94
N PRO A 292 7.41 -6.16 8.11
CA PRO A 292 6.71 -4.98 8.59
C PRO A 292 5.61 -4.59 7.61
N SER A 293 4.43 -4.27 8.15
CA SER A 293 3.29 -3.83 7.35
C SER A 293 2.52 -2.75 8.11
N LEU A 294 2.16 -1.68 7.41
CA LEU A 294 1.27 -0.65 7.95
C LEU A 294 -0.17 -1.05 7.68
N CYS A 295 -0.97 -1.12 8.75
CA CYS A 295 -2.38 -1.43 8.63
C CYS A 295 -3.19 -0.15 8.42
N SER A 296 -3.71 0.05 7.23
CA SER A 296 -4.51 1.22 6.87
C SER A 296 -5.81 1.36 7.68
N ARG A 297 -6.34 0.25 8.22
CA ARG A 297 -7.54 0.26 9.06
C ARG A 297 -7.37 1.06 10.35
N PHE A 298 -6.15 1.12 10.87
CA PHE A 298 -5.84 1.77 12.14
C PHE A 298 -5.04 3.04 11.97
N GLN A 299 -5.24 3.73 10.85
CA GLN A 299 -4.71 5.06 10.66
C GLN A 299 -5.65 6.07 11.34
N GLN A 300 -5.09 6.94 12.14
CA GLN A 300 -5.85 7.95 12.87
C GLN A 300 -5.12 9.30 12.84
N ARG A 301 -5.82 10.34 12.46
CA ARG A 301 -5.29 11.71 12.58
C ARG A 301 -5.35 12.17 14.04
N ILE A 302 -4.23 12.67 14.55
CA ILE A 302 -4.09 13.24 15.90
C ILE A 302 -3.56 14.67 15.75
N GLY A 303 -4.44 15.62 15.66
CA GLY A 303 -4.08 17.01 15.35
C GLY A 303 -3.46 17.14 13.97
N ALA A 304 -2.22 17.62 13.87
CA ALA A 304 -1.46 17.72 12.62
C ALA A 304 -0.74 16.41 12.27
N ASP A 305 -0.64 15.48 13.20
CA ASP A 305 0.08 14.23 13.05
C ASP A 305 -0.87 13.10 12.61
N VAL A 306 -0.32 12.01 12.11
CA VAL A 306 -1.07 10.79 11.80
C VAL A 306 -0.46 9.61 12.54
N GLU A 307 -1.22 8.94 13.38
CA GLU A 307 -0.85 7.66 13.95
C GLU A 307 -1.17 6.54 12.97
N VAL A 308 -0.21 5.66 12.76
CA VAL A 308 -0.36 4.45 11.96
C VAL A 308 0.08 3.24 12.77
N SER A 309 -0.54 2.10 12.51
CA SER A 309 -0.20 0.85 13.17
C SER A 309 0.77 0.04 12.32
N LEU A 310 1.99 -0.11 12.79
CA LEU A 310 2.97 -1.01 12.21
C LEU A 310 2.81 -2.39 12.86
N PHE A 311 2.58 -3.39 12.03
CA PHE A 311 2.62 -4.79 12.43
C PHE A 311 3.89 -5.45 11.92
N THR A 312 4.49 -6.29 12.73
CA THR A 312 5.64 -7.10 12.37
C THR A 312 5.56 -8.44 13.09
N SER A 313 6.26 -9.43 12.62
CA SER A 313 6.25 -10.78 13.18
C SER A 313 7.62 -11.17 13.67
N GLY A 314 7.67 -11.97 14.71
CA GLY A 314 8.90 -12.50 15.27
C GLY A 314 8.67 -13.31 16.52
N CYS A 315 9.72 -13.84 17.09
CA CYS A 315 9.66 -14.53 18.38
C CYS A 315 10.42 -13.73 19.46
N PRO A 316 9.93 -13.73 20.68
CA PRO A 316 10.74 -13.29 21.82
C PRO A 316 11.90 -14.27 22.00
N PHE A 317 13.06 -13.76 22.40
CA PHE A 317 14.28 -14.54 22.43
C PHE A 317 14.44 -15.41 23.69
N ASP A 318 13.66 -15.15 24.72
CA ASP A 318 13.93 -15.66 26.06
C ASP A 318 13.79 -17.19 26.24
N ASP A 319 13.08 -17.89 25.34
CA ASP A 319 12.79 -19.33 25.47
C ASP A 319 12.87 -20.09 24.14
N VAL A 320 13.96 -19.98 23.48
CA VAL A 320 14.22 -20.78 22.27
C VAL A 320 14.58 -22.22 22.64
N PRO A 321 14.03 -23.24 21.99
CA PRO A 321 13.31 -23.25 20.69
C PRO A 321 11.79 -23.27 20.79
N SER A 322 11.21 -23.10 21.94
CA SER A 322 9.76 -23.27 22.18
C SER A 322 8.95 -21.97 22.08
N ALA A 323 9.61 -20.84 21.92
CA ALA A 323 8.91 -19.56 21.85
C ALA A 323 8.02 -19.46 20.62
N PRO A 324 6.71 -19.25 20.76
CA PRO A 324 5.82 -19.08 19.62
C PRO A 324 6.13 -17.78 18.88
N TYR A 325 6.00 -17.81 17.56
CA TYR A 325 5.96 -16.58 16.77
C TYR A 325 4.83 -15.67 17.26
N LYS A 326 5.15 -14.40 17.44
CA LYS A 326 4.19 -13.39 17.84
C LYS A 326 4.06 -12.33 16.75
N MET A 327 2.87 -11.75 16.65
CA MET A 327 2.64 -10.52 15.93
C MET A 327 2.79 -9.36 16.91
N TRP A 328 3.61 -8.41 16.52
CA TRP A 328 3.86 -7.20 17.29
C TRP A 328 3.12 -6.03 16.66
N HIS A 329 2.47 -5.25 17.48
CA HIS A 329 1.90 -3.96 17.12
C HIS A 329 2.78 -2.84 17.66
N ILE A 330 3.19 -1.94 16.79
CA ILE A 330 4.01 -0.80 17.10
C ILE A 330 3.26 0.45 16.62
N PRO A 331 2.74 1.29 17.52
CA PRO A 331 2.18 2.57 17.13
C PRO A 331 3.30 3.49 16.63
N VAL A 332 3.11 4.05 15.45
CA VAL A 332 4.07 4.95 14.80
C VAL A 332 3.36 6.28 14.54
N VAL A 333 3.91 7.36 15.04
CA VAL A 333 3.39 8.70 14.77
C VAL A 333 4.16 9.32 13.61
N LEU A 334 3.45 9.59 12.53
CA LEU A 334 3.95 10.32 11.39
C LEU A 334 3.80 11.82 11.67
N ARG A 335 4.86 12.46 12.12
CA ARG A 335 4.87 13.91 12.28
C ARG A 335 5.11 14.58 10.95
N VAL A 336 4.18 15.40 10.57
CA VAL A 336 4.38 16.33 9.46
C VAL A 336 5.31 17.42 9.98
N ALA A 337 6.59 17.33 9.62
CA ALA A 337 7.47 18.48 9.77
C ALA A 337 6.83 19.60 8.98
N SER A 338 6.38 20.65 9.66
CA SER A 338 5.55 21.75 9.14
C SER A 338 5.53 21.77 7.62
N LEU A 339 4.47 21.16 7.02
CA LEU A 339 4.25 21.31 5.58
C LEU A 339 4.38 22.79 5.28
N PRO A 340 5.03 23.18 4.22
CA PRO A 340 5.02 24.56 3.78
C PRO A 340 3.56 25.01 3.87
N ASN A 341 3.28 26.09 4.57
CA ASN A 341 1.98 26.58 4.99
C ASN A 341 0.90 26.25 3.97
N SER A 342 0.18 25.17 4.17
CA SER A 342 -0.96 24.85 3.33
C SER A 342 -2.20 25.46 3.94
N VAL A 343 -2.94 26.19 3.13
CA VAL A 343 -4.21 26.81 3.52
C VAL A 343 -5.33 26.04 2.83
N LEU A 344 -6.27 25.52 3.63
CA LEU A 344 -7.49 24.95 3.11
C LEU A 344 -8.49 26.08 2.83
N VAL A 345 -8.92 26.18 1.57
CA VAL A 345 -9.91 27.16 1.10
C VAL A 345 -11.21 26.39 0.83
N PRO A 346 -12.19 26.44 1.74
CA PRO A 346 -13.43 25.68 1.60
C PRO A 346 -14.28 26.19 0.43
N ALA A 347 -15.16 25.35 -0.10
CA ALA A 347 -16.04 25.72 -1.22
C ALA A 347 -16.95 26.94 -0.95
N ALA A 348 -17.15 27.28 0.30
CA ALA A 348 -17.93 28.49 0.68
C ALA A 348 -17.09 29.78 0.68
N ASP A 349 -15.77 29.67 0.44
CA ASP A 349 -14.88 30.85 0.46
C ASP A 349 -15.25 31.83 -0.64
N PRO A 350 -15.40 33.12 -0.31
CA PRO A 350 -15.81 34.15 -1.26
C PRO A 350 -14.79 34.46 -2.35
N GLN A 351 -13.54 33.99 -2.22
CA GLN A 351 -12.52 34.12 -3.24
C GLN A 351 -12.72 33.15 -4.41
N ILE A 352 -13.54 32.09 -4.22
CA ILE A 352 -13.91 31.19 -5.28
C ILE A 352 -15.01 31.74 -6.13
N ARG A 353 -14.74 31.94 -7.42
CA ARG A 353 -15.72 32.45 -8.39
C ARG A 353 -16.42 31.29 -9.07
N TYR A 354 -17.74 31.24 -8.90
CA TYR A 354 -18.60 30.24 -9.52
C TYR A 354 -19.22 30.77 -10.82
N HIS A 355 -19.18 29.97 -11.87
CA HIS A 355 -19.80 30.21 -13.16
C HIS A 355 -20.89 29.17 -13.41
N GLY A 356 -22.09 29.61 -13.81
CA GLY A 356 -23.23 28.72 -13.92
C GLY A 356 -23.93 28.47 -12.58
N PHE A 357 -24.81 27.50 -12.53
CA PHE A 357 -25.59 27.19 -11.33
C PHE A 357 -24.86 26.21 -10.42
N TRP A 358 -24.60 26.60 -9.19
CA TRP A 358 -24.02 25.78 -8.13
C TRP A 358 -24.89 25.84 -6.88
N PHE A 359 -25.12 24.72 -6.24
CA PHE A 359 -25.91 24.61 -5.02
C PHE A 359 -25.09 24.01 -3.87
N PRO A 360 -25.40 24.37 -2.60
CA PRO A 360 -24.83 23.74 -1.44
C PRO A 360 -25.17 22.25 -1.45
N TRP A 361 -24.20 21.41 -1.19
CA TRP A 361 -24.37 19.96 -1.13
C TRP A 361 -23.73 19.39 0.13
N THR A 362 -24.53 18.69 0.92
CA THR A 362 -24.11 18.05 2.17
C THR A 362 -24.29 16.54 2.02
N VAL A 363 -23.30 15.78 2.39
CA VAL A 363 -23.40 14.32 2.49
C VAL A 363 -23.67 13.97 3.94
N MET A 364 -24.82 13.35 4.22
CA MET A 364 -25.39 13.19 5.56
C MET A 364 -24.81 12.03 6.39
N GLU A 365 -23.69 11.42 6.03
CA GLU A 365 -23.18 10.24 6.76
C GLU A 365 -22.22 10.54 7.91
N ASP A 366 -21.82 11.79 8.13
CA ASP A 366 -20.98 12.13 9.29
C ASP A 366 -21.43 13.45 9.93
N ALA A 367 -22.19 13.33 11.02
CA ALA A 367 -22.71 14.48 11.77
C ALA A 367 -21.61 15.25 12.55
N ALA A 368 -20.38 14.77 12.56
CA ALA A 368 -19.29 15.36 13.34
C ALA A 368 -18.47 16.40 12.58
N GLU A 369 -18.46 16.39 11.25
CA GLU A 369 -17.83 17.44 10.45
C GLU A 369 -18.76 17.86 9.33
N ASN A 370 -19.36 19.05 9.46
CA ASN A 370 -20.12 19.74 8.40
C ASN A 370 -19.20 20.05 7.21
N ARG A 371 -18.90 19.05 6.38
CA ARG A 371 -18.14 19.23 5.14
C ARG A 371 -19.08 19.69 4.04
N LEU A 372 -19.40 20.99 4.07
CA LEU A 372 -20.18 21.64 3.03
C LEU A 372 -19.39 21.66 1.74
N ALA A 373 -19.90 20.97 0.73
CA ALA A 373 -19.44 21.09 -0.64
C ALA A 373 -20.39 21.97 -1.44
N ARG A 374 -19.95 22.44 -2.59
CA ARG A 374 -20.82 22.96 -3.64
C ARG A 374 -20.85 22.01 -4.82
N ALA A 375 -22.00 21.80 -5.39
CA ALA A 375 -22.18 20.89 -6.52
C ALA A 375 -22.89 21.56 -7.68
N THR A 376 -22.68 21.03 -8.89
CA THR A 376 -23.41 21.43 -10.10
C THR A 376 -23.73 20.22 -10.96
N LEU A 377 -24.86 20.27 -11.64
CA LEU A 377 -25.27 19.32 -12.69
C LEU A 377 -25.13 19.94 -14.09
N SER A 378 -24.86 21.25 -14.16
CA SER A 378 -24.86 21.98 -15.43
C SER A 378 -23.56 21.77 -16.17
N LYS A 379 -23.63 21.22 -17.37
CA LYS A 379 -22.48 21.11 -18.28
C LYS A 379 -21.89 22.50 -18.55
N GLY A 380 -20.56 22.61 -18.46
CA GLY A 380 -19.85 23.86 -18.64
C GLY A 380 -19.83 24.77 -17.42
N ALA A 381 -20.60 24.48 -16.37
CA ALA A 381 -20.51 25.22 -15.11
C ALA A 381 -19.12 24.97 -14.49
N GLY A 382 -18.52 26.00 -13.89
CA GLY A 382 -17.18 25.92 -13.36
C GLY A 382 -16.99 26.69 -12.06
N ALA A 383 -15.88 26.42 -11.39
CA ALA A 383 -15.35 27.17 -10.26
C ALA A 383 -13.92 27.60 -10.56
N GLU A 384 -13.61 28.86 -10.28
CA GLU A 384 -12.29 29.45 -10.52
C GLU A 384 -11.77 30.05 -9.23
N PHE A 385 -10.50 29.80 -8.95
CA PHE A 385 -9.84 30.31 -7.76
C PHE A 385 -8.42 30.77 -8.09
N SER A 386 -8.11 32.02 -7.68
CA SER A 386 -6.78 32.60 -7.81
C SER A 386 -6.03 32.43 -6.49
N PHE A 387 -4.82 31.91 -6.53
CA PHE A 387 -4.00 31.67 -5.35
C PHE A 387 -2.56 32.14 -5.57
N SER A 388 -1.84 32.31 -4.46
CA SER A 388 -0.39 32.55 -4.48
C SER A 388 0.28 31.39 -3.74
N GLY A 389 1.19 30.71 -4.40
CA GLY A 389 1.84 29.54 -3.80
C GLY A 389 2.68 28.75 -4.77
N THR A 390 3.08 27.56 -4.34
CA THR A 390 3.93 26.62 -5.09
C THR A 390 3.20 25.31 -5.44
N GLY A 391 1.91 25.22 -5.06
CA GLY A 391 1.10 24.05 -5.37
C GLY A 391 -0.35 24.22 -4.98
N ILE A 392 -1.22 23.38 -5.54
CA ILE A 392 -2.63 23.35 -5.24
C ILE A 392 -3.21 21.95 -5.37
N GLU A 393 -4.17 21.63 -4.50
CA GLU A 393 -5.00 20.42 -4.60
C GLU A 393 -6.47 20.82 -4.79
N TYR A 394 -7.18 20.04 -5.59
CA TYR A 394 -8.63 20.07 -5.69
C TYR A 394 -9.20 18.89 -4.90
N VAL A 395 -10.00 19.19 -3.88
CA VAL A 395 -10.62 18.23 -2.97
C VAL A 395 -12.10 18.13 -3.29
N ALA A 396 -12.60 16.92 -3.50
CA ALA A 396 -13.99 16.64 -3.84
C ALA A 396 -14.49 15.36 -3.15
N HIS A 397 -15.79 15.12 -3.23
CA HIS A 397 -16.41 13.83 -2.91
C HIS A 397 -16.53 13.00 -4.18
N ARG A 398 -16.43 11.69 -4.07
CA ARG A 398 -16.64 10.77 -5.18
C ARG A 398 -17.79 9.80 -4.88
N SER A 399 -18.61 9.52 -5.89
CA SER A 399 -19.72 8.56 -5.79
C SER A 399 -20.17 8.09 -7.17
N GLY A 400 -21.05 7.09 -7.23
CA GLY A 400 -21.61 6.56 -8.48
C GLY A 400 -22.34 7.59 -9.34
N GLU A 401 -22.85 8.68 -8.74
CA GLU A 401 -23.60 9.72 -9.42
C GLU A 401 -22.74 10.88 -9.95
N GLN A 402 -21.43 10.84 -9.72
CA GLN A 402 -20.54 11.92 -10.11
C GLN A 402 -20.08 11.78 -11.57
N GLY A 403 -19.64 12.90 -12.14
CA GLY A 403 -19.18 13.03 -13.50
C GLY A 403 -17.71 13.34 -13.64
N ALA A 404 -17.33 13.70 -14.87
CA ALA A 404 -15.98 14.10 -15.21
C ALA A 404 -15.78 15.62 -15.04
N VAL A 405 -14.59 16.00 -14.57
CA VAL A 405 -14.14 17.37 -14.40
C VAL A 405 -12.98 17.65 -15.32
N VAL A 406 -13.04 18.72 -16.07
CA VAL A 406 -11.88 19.28 -16.77
C VAL A 406 -11.24 20.33 -15.90
N ILE A 407 -9.94 20.23 -15.72
CA ILE A 407 -9.16 21.12 -14.86
C ILE A 407 -8.24 21.96 -15.72
N TYR A 408 -8.17 23.25 -15.43
CA TYR A 408 -7.23 24.18 -16.03
C TYR A 408 -6.36 24.78 -14.92
N LEU A 409 -5.07 24.88 -15.18
CA LEU A 409 -4.13 25.61 -14.35
C LEU A 409 -3.44 26.65 -15.23
N ASP A 410 -3.53 27.91 -14.84
CA ASP A 410 -3.01 29.05 -15.61
C ASP A 410 -3.45 29.04 -17.09
N ASN A 411 -4.72 28.71 -17.32
CA ASN A 411 -5.37 28.51 -18.62
C ASN A 411 -4.83 27.33 -19.46
N VAL A 412 -3.95 26.52 -18.92
CA VAL A 412 -3.49 25.26 -19.57
C VAL A 412 -4.36 24.13 -19.05
N GLN A 413 -4.99 23.40 -19.97
CA GLN A 413 -5.78 22.23 -19.61
C GLN A 413 -4.87 21.13 -19.06
N GLN A 414 -5.23 20.64 -17.89
CA GLN A 414 -4.64 19.46 -17.26
C GLN A 414 -5.43 18.22 -17.70
N GLU A 415 -4.98 17.04 -17.29
CA GLU A 415 -5.76 15.82 -17.52
C GLU A 415 -7.15 15.92 -16.87
N SER A 416 -8.17 15.41 -17.57
CA SER A 416 -9.52 15.36 -17.02
C SER A 416 -9.61 14.27 -15.95
N THR A 417 -10.31 14.57 -14.87
CA THR A 417 -10.48 13.64 -13.73
C THR A 417 -11.94 13.20 -13.65
N SER A 418 -12.18 11.91 -13.37
CA SER A 418 -13.51 11.38 -13.08
C SER A 418 -13.76 11.37 -11.57
N LEU A 419 -14.89 11.95 -11.16
CA LEU A 419 -15.40 11.83 -9.79
C LEU A 419 -16.32 10.62 -9.64
N LYS A 420 -16.65 9.92 -10.74
CA LYS A 420 -17.49 8.73 -10.72
C LYS A 420 -16.76 7.58 -10.02
N LEU A 421 -17.49 6.87 -9.20
CA LEU A 421 -17.05 5.68 -8.49
C LEU A 421 -18.12 4.63 -8.69
N GLU A 422 -17.80 3.56 -9.43
CA GLU A 422 -18.77 2.49 -9.65
C GLU A 422 -18.80 1.57 -8.42
N ASP A 423 -20.00 1.22 -7.95
CA ASP A 423 -20.28 0.25 -6.89
C ASP A 423 -19.75 0.55 -5.47
N PHE A 424 -19.43 1.81 -5.16
CA PHE A 424 -18.94 2.18 -3.84
C PHE A 424 -19.82 3.18 -3.09
N PRO A 425 -19.82 3.13 -1.74
CA PRO A 425 -20.32 4.24 -0.95
C PRO A 425 -19.52 5.52 -1.25
N ILE A 426 -20.09 6.65 -0.92
CA ILE A 426 -19.47 7.96 -1.14
C ILE A 426 -18.11 8.03 -0.45
N LEU A 427 -17.07 8.42 -1.16
CA LEU A 427 -15.79 8.83 -0.62
C LEU A 427 -15.78 10.32 -0.38
N LEU A 428 -15.60 10.72 0.87
CA LEU A 428 -15.65 12.12 1.30
C LEU A 428 -14.25 12.74 1.33
N GLY A 429 -14.14 13.94 0.76
CA GLY A 429 -12.96 14.78 0.98
C GLY A 429 -11.66 14.22 0.41
N VAL A 430 -11.70 13.66 -0.78
CA VAL A 430 -10.51 13.11 -1.44
C VAL A 430 -9.86 14.13 -2.37
N THR A 431 -8.54 14.17 -2.40
CA THR A 431 -7.80 14.94 -3.41
C THR A 431 -7.94 14.24 -4.76
N VAL A 432 -8.55 14.93 -5.70
CA VAL A 432 -8.83 14.42 -7.05
C VAL A 432 -7.93 15.04 -8.12
N PHE A 433 -7.24 16.09 -7.76
CA PHE A 433 -6.15 16.69 -8.55
C PHE A 433 -5.15 17.33 -7.62
N SER A 434 -3.88 17.23 -7.93
CA SER A 434 -2.81 17.87 -7.16
C SER A 434 -1.68 18.26 -8.11
N THR A 435 -1.13 19.43 -7.88
CA THR A 435 0.14 19.84 -8.47
C THR A 435 0.98 20.53 -7.41
N GLN A 436 2.27 20.27 -7.46
CA GLN A 436 3.29 20.86 -6.59
C GLN A 436 4.49 21.27 -7.45
N ASN A 437 5.38 22.04 -6.89
CA ASN A 437 6.55 22.57 -7.60
C ASN A 437 6.21 23.60 -8.71
N LEU A 438 5.08 24.31 -8.55
CA LEU A 438 4.82 25.48 -9.37
C LEU A 438 5.86 26.57 -9.05
N PRO A 439 6.23 27.41 -10.02
CA PRO A 439 6.99 28.62 -9.74
C PRO A 439 6.28 29.43 -8.65
N ARG A 440 7.03 29.93 -7.68
CA ARG A 440 6.42 30.77 -6.64
C ARG A 440 5.80 32.01 -7.26
N GLY A 441 4.48 32.14 -7.16
CA GLY A 441 3.76 33.23 -7.80
C GLY A 441 2.25 33.15 -7.69
N LYS A 442 1.58 33.96 -8.48
CA LYS A 442 0.10 33.93 -8.63
C LYS A 442 -0.26 32.92 -9.70
N HIS A 443 -1.21 32.06 -9.36
CA HIS A 443 -1.76 31.04 -10.23
C HIS A 443 -3.28 31.05 -10.21
N VAL A 444 -3.90 30.46 -11.20
CA VAL A 444 -5.33 30.31 -11.32
C VAL A 444 -5.67 28.85 -11.61
N ILE A 445 -6.46 28.23 -10.72
CA ILE A 445 -7.08 26.95 -11.01
C ILE A 445 -8.53 27.16 -11.41
N LYS A 446 -8.98 26.43 -12.43
CA LYS A 446 -10.38 26.39 -12.86
C LYS A 446 -10.81 24.96 -13.06
N ILE A 447 -11.92 24.57 -12.46
CA ILE A 447 -12.57 23.28 -12.66
C ILE A 447 -13.87 23.49 -13.44
N VAL A 448 -14.18 22.60 -14.39
CA VAL A 448 -15.35 22.71 -15.26
C VAL A 448 -16.04 21.36 -15.38
N ASN A 449 -17.36 21.35 -15.25
CA ASN A 449 -18.17 20.16 -15.50
C ASN A 449 -18.11 19.77 -16.99
N ALA A 450 -17.53 18.63 -17.28
CA ALA A 450 -17.37 18.14 -18.64
C ALA A 450 -18.67 17.57 -19.25
N GLY A 451 -19.63 17.18 -18.40
CA GLY A 451 -20.83 16.46 -18.80
C GLY A 451 -22.11 16.95 -18.12
N GLU A 452 -23.10 16.10 -18.12
CA GLU A 452 -24.42 16.34 -17.51
C GLU A 452 -24.55 15.67 -16.12
N SER A 453 -23.52 14.95 -15.70
CA SER A 453 -23.47 14.34 -14.39
C SER A 453 -22.98 15.35 -13.34
N LYS A 454 -23.31 15.08 -12.09
CA LYS A 454 -22.94 15.93 -10.96
C LYS A 454 -21.43 15.99 -10.77
N ILE A 455 -20.90 17.20 -10.60
CA ILE A 455 -19.56 17.40 -10.05
C ILE A 455 -19.66 18.22 -8.76
N ASN A 456 -18.64 18.19 -7.94
CA ASN A 456 -18.62 18.95 -6.69
C ASN A 456 -17.21 19.49 -6.37
N LEU A 457 -17.18 20.52 -5.56
CA LEU A 457 -16.00 21.10 -4.92
C LEU A 457 -16.22 21.11 -3.42
N GLN A 458 -15.34 20.50 -2.65
CA GLN A 458 -15.31 20.63 -1.19
C GLN A 458 -14.34 21.73 -0.76
N ALA A 459 -13.14 21.70 -1.31
CA ALA A 459 -12.11 22.69 -0.99
C ALA A 459 -11.01 22.73 -2.06
N PHE A 460 -10.25 23.81 -2.06
CA PHE A 460 -8.89 23.85 -2.58
C PHE A 460 -7.90 23.86 -1.42
N LYS A 461 -6.75 23.19 -1.56
CA LYS A 461 -5.67 23.25 -0.61
C LYS A 461 -4.45 23.85 -1.28
N VAL A 462 -4.03 25.02 -0.83
CA VAL A 462 -2.94 25.81 -1.40
C VAL A 462 -1.67 25.60 -0.62
N TYR A 463 -0.56 25.43 -1.30
CA TYR A 463 0.79 25.31 -0.74
C TYR A 463 1.59 26.58 -1.03
N SER A 464 2.26 27.13 -0.01
CA SER A 464 3.08 28.38 -0.11
C SER A 464 4.56 28.06 -0.26
#